data_3311488d8a5ff17129526a8aa535e467
#
_entry.id   3311488d8a5ff17129526a8aa535e467
#
_cell.length_a   1.000
_cell.length_b   1.000
_cell.length_c   1.000
_cell.angle_alpha   90.00
_cell.angle_beta   90.00
_cell.angle_gamma   90.00
#
_symmetry.space_group_name_H-M   'P 1'
#
loop_
_entity.id
_entity.type
_entity.pdbx_description
1 polymer ?
#
loop_
_entity_poly.entity_id
_entity_poly.type
_entity_poly.pdbx_seq_one_letter_code
_entity_poly.pdbx_strand_id
1 'polypeptide(L)'
;MLAVALVAIAVRVPGVYTQAFWQDEVASARILNEPTFGAMLARVARTESTPPLWYALGWLLRWAGTPLQDVRLLSVAAGALLAALVVDIARRVVPLSLATVAALFVALGGQLVGHGQELRAYELLALFSLLFARCLLAEVDAPSKRRELALGASVATGGLTHYFFAFTVLAALAWLWLDRGARPARRRATIAILAGGSLAAAWGPLLLQQYHQARFWWIGAFRLRTVVAVPARLFTSSYANTTAGIVLSVAALLLVAAGALRLGRVSAAGRLIAVLALGPLAEAAAVWAGGVRIFALRNLIGIAPFVAVAAVAAVAAVPRRAAVALATGAVLFLLVPLTPLSRDRGTPPYDAMARELVAEGWTPSEPVAVFGDFFPYRAPLEWYLPHQPVLDASRLLKGVCPTVFVIRGHDVDRLRLRRPLEGDPQLRGATFLSNPADRSPCVRPITTGHLAALA
;
A
#
# COMPACT_ATOMS: atom_id res chain seq x y z
N MET A 1 15.53 10.69 -15.82
CA MET A 1 14.50 11.05 -14.83
C MET A 1 13.13 11.17 -15.47
N LEU A 2 12.94 12.07 -16.48
CA LEU A 2 11.62 12.26 -17.13
C LEU A 2 11.06 10.95 -17.73
N ALA A 3 11.86 10.19 -18.47
CA ALA A 3 11.39 8.94 -19.07
C ALA A 3 10.87 7.94 -18.05
N VAL A 4 11.53 7.79 -16.89
CA VAL A 4 11.07 6.88 -15.82
C VAL A 4 9.80 7.40 -15.16
N ALA A 5 9.66 8.72 -14.97
CA ALA A 5 8.44 9.31 -14.47
C ALA A 5 7.25 9.07 -15.42
N LEU A 6 7.47 9.22 -16.74
CA LEU A 6 6.46 8.93 -17.77
C LEU A 6 6.04 7.44 -17.76
N VAL A 7 6.99 6.51 -17.60
CA VAL A 7 6.69 5.09 -17.41
C VAL A 7 5.83 4.88 -16.17
N ALA A 8 6.19 5.51 -15.03
CA ALA A 8 5.43 5.39 -13.80
C ALA A 8 3.99 5.91 -13.94
N ILE A 9 3.78 7.01 -14.68
CA ILE A 9 2.46 7.54 -15.00
C ILE A 9 1.70 6.57 -15.90
N ALA A 10 2.32 6.10 -16.99
CA ALA A 10 1.68 5.27 -18.00
C ALA A 10 1.14 3.95 -17.43
N VAL A 11 1.84 3.35 -16.47
CA VAL A 11 1.39 2.09 -15.84
C VAL A 11 0.37 2.30 -14.73
N ARG A 12 0.24 3.51 -14.18
CA ARG A 12 -0.69 3.81 -13.07
C ARG A 12 -2.02 4.40 -13.53
N VAL A 13 -2.01 5.28 -14.51
CA VAL A 13 -3.21 6.00 -14.96
C VAL A 13 -4.35 5.06 -15.39
N PRO A 14 -4.13 3.96 -16.14
CA PRO A 14 -5.23 3.08 -16.52
C PRO A 14 -5.99 2.54 -15.31
N GLY A 15 -5.28 2.11 -14.25
CA GLY A 15 -5.93 1.56 -13.06
C GLY A 15 -6.71 2.58 -12.23
N VAL A 16 -6.41 3.87 -12.35
CA VAL A 16 -7.20 4.95 -11.72
C VAL A 16 -8.66 4.87 -12.17
N TYR A 17 -8.89 4.57 -13.45
CA TYR A 17 -10.22 4.62 -14.07
C TYR A 17 -10.89 3.26 -14.23
N THR A 18 -10.13 2.16 -14.13
CA THR A 18 -10.67 0.80 -14.34
C THR A 18 -10.92 0.04 -13.05
N GLN A 19 -10.43 0.52 -11.90
CA GLN A 19 -10.59 -0.18 -10.63
C GLN A 19 -11.70 0.43 -9.78
N ALA A 20 -12.61 -0.42 -9.30
CA ALA A 20 -13.56 -0.06 -8.27
C ALA A 20 -12.86 0.37 -6.97
N PHE A 21 -13.54 1.17 -6.14
CA PHE A 21 -13.06 1.47 -4.79
C PHE A 21 -13.18 0.22 -3.93
N TRP A 22 -12.07 -0.15 -3.30
CA TRP A 22 -12.09 -1.18 -2.27
C TRP A 22 -12.31 -0.56 -0.88
N GLN A 23 -12.44 -1.40 0.14
CA GLN A 23 -12.86 -1.00 1.47
C GLN A 23 -12.13 0.23 2.04
N ASP A 24 -10.78 0.24 1.99
CA ASP A 24 -10.02 1.35 2.55
C ASP A 24 -10.21 2.64 1.72
N GLU A 25 -10.45 2.52 0.41
CA GLU A 25 -10.75 3.67 -0.44
C GLU A 25 -12.15 4.22 -0.19
N VAL A 26 -13.15 3.36 0.05
CA VAL A 26 -14.49 3.81 0.45
C VAL A 26 -14.44 4.55 1.79
N ALA A 27 -13.63 4.08 2.74
CA ALA A 27 -13.39 4.81 3.98
C ALA A 27 -12.78 6.19 3.71
N SER A 28 -11.76 6.26 2.84
CA SER A 28 -11.15 7.52 2.39
C SER A 28 -12.16 8.42 1.67
N ALA A 29 -12.94 7.86 0.74
CA ALA A 29 -13.96 8.59 0.00
C ALA A 29 -14.98 9.26 0.90
N ARG A 30 -15.44 8.55 1.94
CA ARG A 30 -16.34 9.10 2.97
C ARG A 30 -15.71 10.25 3.74
N ILE A 31 -14.40 10.20 4.01
CA ILE A 31 -13.63 11.27 4.67
C ILE A 31 -13.51 12.49 3.75
N LEU A 32 -13.18 12.27 2.48
CA LEU A 32 -12.98 13.32 1.50
C LEU A 32 -14.27 14.07 1.12
N ASN A 33 -15.44 13.47 1.39
CA ASN A 33 -16.75 14.07 1.18
C ASN A 33 -17.33 14.77 2.43
N GLU A 34 -16.55 14.89 3.51
CA GLU A 34 -17.01 15.66 4.68
C GLU A 34 -17.19 17.15 4.32
N PRO A 35 -18.26 17.80 4.83
CA PRO A 35 -18.62 19.15 4.40
C PRO A 35 -17.65 20.24 4.84
N THR A 36 -16.87 20.01 5.91
CA THR A 36 -15.90 20.96 6.42
C THR A 36 -14.55 20.32 6.70
N PHE A 37 -13.48 21.11 6.66
CA PHE A 37 -12.13 20.64 7.01
C PHE A 37 -12.06 20.08 8.43
N GLY A 38 -12.74 20.72 9.40
CA GLY A 38 -12.82 20.23 10.78
C GLY A 38 -13.54 18.88 10.90
N ALA A 39 -14.63 18.68 10.17
CA ALA A 39 -15.35 17.41 10.12
C ALA A 39 -14.48 16.31 9.49
N MET A 40 -13.74 16.62 8.43
CA MET A 40 -12.77 15.72 7.80
C MET A 40 -11.71 15.29 8.81
N LEU A 41 -11.04 16.22 9.50
CA LEU A 41 -10.04 15.90 10.52
C LEU A 41 -10.61 15.05 11.66
N ALA A 42 -11.79 15.40 12.15
CA ALA A 42 -12.49 14.64 13.20
C ALA A 42 -12.82 13.21 12.74
N ARG A 43 -13.18 13.03 11.46
CA ARG A 43 -13.44 11.70 10.91
C ARG A 43 -12.15 10.90 10.78
N VAL A 44 -11.05 11.47 10.26
CA VAL A 44 -9.72 10.82 10.23
C VAL A 44 -9.35 10.31 11.62
N ALA A 45 -9.46 11.14 12.65
CA ALA A 45 -9.17 10.76 14.03
C ALA A 45 -9.99 9.56 14.52
N ARG A 46 -11.28 9.47 14.13
CA ARG A 46 -12.19 8.42 14.57
C ARG A 46 -12.13 7.14 13.72
N THR A 47 -11.84 7.26 12.41
CA THR A 47 -12.02 6.14 11.48
C THR A 47 -10.72 5.60 10.88
N GLU A 48 -9.63 6.34 10.95
CA GLU A 48 -8.37 5.93 10.33
C GLU A 48 -7.30 5.50 11.34
N SER A 49 -6.25 4.87 10.81
CA SER A 49 -5.04 4.52 11.55
C SER A 49 -3.82 5.16 10.91
N THR A 50 -4.00 6.35 10.32
CA THR A 50 -2.97 7.14 9.62
C THR A 50 -3.15 8.61 9.94
N PRO A 51 -2.07 9.43 9.85
CA PRO A 51 -2.13 10.88 10.03
C PRO A 51 -2.89 11.60 8.91
N PRO A 52 -3.19 12.91 9.07
CA PRO A 52 -4.19 13.59 8.26
C PRO A 52 -3.71 14.16 6.92
N LEU A 53 -2.40 14.24 6.63
CA LEU A 53 -1.92 15.05 5.50
C LEU A 53 -2.48 14.60 4.15
N TRP A 54 -2.51 13.29 3.88
CA TRP A 54 -3.06 12.77 2.64
C TRP A 54 -4.55 13.13 2.49
N TYR A 55 -5.31 12.99 3.58
CA TYR A 55 -6.75 13.33 3.58
C TYR A 55 -6.98 14.82 3.42
N ALA A 56 -6.13 15.65 4.03
CA ALA A 56 -6.19 17.11 3.86
C ALA A 56 -5.97 17.53 2.40
N LEU A 57 -4.95 16.95 1.75
CA LEU A 57 -4.69 17.21 0.33
C LEU A 57 -5.85 16.73 -0.57
N GLY A 58 -6.34 15.51 -0.32
CA GLY A 58 -7.46 14.96 -1.06
C GLY A 58 -8.76 15.76 -0.85
N TRP A 59 -9.03 16.20 0.38
CA TRP A 59 -10.18 17.03 0.70
C TRP A 59 -10.11 18.41 0.00
N LEU A 60 -8.93 19.04 -0.02
CA LEU A 60 -8.74 20.30 -0.74
C LEU A 60 -9.00 20.14 -2.24
N LEU A 61 -8.53 19.05 -2.86
CA LEU A 61 -8.84 18.74 -4.26
C LEU A 61 -10.35 18.57 -4.47
N ARG A 62 -11.02 17.83 -3.58
CA ARG A 62 -12.49 17.67 -3.62
C ARG A 62 -13.22 18.99 -3.45
N TRP A 63 -12.79 19.81 -2.50
CA TRP A 63 -13.35 21.15 -2.29
C TRP A 63 -13.19 22.04 -3.51
N ALA A 64 -12.07 21.90 -4.26
CA ALA A 64 -11.84 22.59 -5.53
C ALA A 64 -12.62 21.98 -6.71
N GLY A 65 -13.52 21.01 -6.49
CA GLY A 65 -14.37 20.41 -7.52
C GLY A 65 -13.79 19.20 -8.23
N THR A 66 -12.61 18.69 -7.84
CA THR A 66 -12.00 17.51 -8.46
C THR A 66 -12.91 16.27 -8.26
N PRO A 67 -13.26 15.49 -9.29
CA PRO A 67 -13.97 14.24 -9.15
C PRO A 67 -13.25 13.28 -8.17
N LEU A 68 -13.99 12.53 -7.37
CA LEU A 68 -13.40 11.67 -6.35
C LEU A 68 -12.39 10.68 -6.92
N GLN A 69 -12.69 10.10 -8.07
CA GLN A 69 -11.80 9.15 -8.76
C GLN A 69 -10.47 9.81 -9.15
N ASP A 70 -10.50 11.07 -9.58
CA ASP A 70 -9.32 11.82 -10.02
C ASP A 70 -8.41 12.21 -8.86
N VAL A 71 -8.89 12.17 -7.61
CA VAL A 71 -8.02 12.36 -6.42
C VAL A 71 -6.94 11.27 -6.34
N ARG A 72 -7.15 10.09 -6.94
CA ARG A 72 -6.13 9.04 -7.11
C ARG A 72 -4.88 9.53 -7.87
N LEU A 73 -5.03 10.56 -8.73
CA LEU A 73 -3.91 11.16 -9.45
C LEU A 73 -2.87 11.80 -8.53
N LEU A 74 -3.23 12.13 -7.28
CA LEU A 74 -2.26 12.52 -6.26
C LEU A 74 -1.25 11.39 -5.98
N SER A 75 -1.72 10.14 -5.88
CA SER A 75 -0.86 8.97 -5.70
C SER A 75 -0.05 8.67 -6.96
N VAL A 76 -0.63 8.85 -8.16
CA VAL A 76 0.09 8.73 -9.45
C VAL A 76 1.23 9.73 -9.52
N ALA A 77 0.98 11.00 -9.20
CA ALA A 77 1.99 12.05 -9.19
C ALA A 77 3.11 11.76 -8.18
N ALA A 78 2.75 11.29 -6.98
CA ALA A 78 3.72 10.87 -5.98
C ALA A 78 4.62 9.73 -6.50
N GLY A 79 4.05 8.69 -7.14
CA GLY A 79 4.79 7.58 -7.71
C GLY A 79 5.72 7.99 -8.87
N ALA A 80 5.29 8.93 -9.70
CA ALA A 80 6.11 9.48 -10.78
C ALA A 80 7.31 10.28 -10.25
N LEU A 81 7.07 11.16 -9.26
CA LEU A 81 8.13 11.92 -8.58
C LEU A 81 9.08 10.99 -7.83
N LEU A 82 8.57 9.99 -7.14
CA LEU A 82 9.36 8.98 -6.46
C LEU A 82 10.32 8.30 -7.43
N ALA A 83 9.81 7.77 -8.54
CA ALA A 83 10.63 7.09 -9.56
C ALA A 83 11.71 8.01 -10.14
N ALA A 84 11.38 9.27 -10.42
CA ALA A 84 12.37 10.25 -10.88
C ALA A 84 13.46 10.53 -9.82
N LEU A 85 13.08 10.69 -8.54
CA LEU A 85 14.01 10.95 -7.45
C LEU A 85 14.90 9.77 -7.12
N VAL A 86 14.45 8.53 -7.35
CA VAL A 86 15.33 7.34 -7.20
C VAL A 86 16.55 7.45 -8.09
N VAL A 87 16.41 7.92 -9.33
CA VAL A 87 17.57 8.15 -10.24
C VAL A 87 18.53 9.16 -9.60
N ASP A 88 18.02 10.26 -9.01
CA ASP A 88 18.86 11.31 -8.40
C ASP A 88 19.67 10.80 -7.21
N ILE A 89 19.07 10.01 -6.34
CA ILE A 89 19.76 9.45 -5.18
C ILE A 89 20.69 8.29 -5.57
N ALA A 90 20.20 7.37 -6.42
CA ALA A 90 20.97 6.18 -6.78
C ALA A 90 22.24 6.49 -7.55
N ARG A 91 22.25 7.49 -8.44
CA ARG A 91 23.44 7.92 -9.21
C ARG A 91 24.60 8.41 -8.33
N ARG A 92 24.35 8.68 -7.04
CA ARG A 92 25.42 9.01 -6.07
C ARG A 92 26.26 7.80 -5.66
N VAL A 93 25.74 6.59 -5.88
CA VAL A 93 26.33 5.34 -5.35
C VAL A 93 26.46 4.23 -6.37
N VAL A 94 25.77 4.31 -7.51
CA VAL A 94 25.85 3.37 -8.63
C VAL A 94 25.86 4.14 -9.97
N PRO A 95 26.35 3.51 -11.07
CA PRO A 95 26.31 4.10 -12.41
C PRO A 95 24.87 4.45 -12.83
N LEU A 96 24.72 5.46 -13.70
CA LEU A 96 23.41 5.98 -14.16
C LEU A 96 22.52 4.85 -14.73
N SER A 97 23.07 3.90 -15.47
CA SER A 97 22.32 2.75 -16.01
C SER A 97 21.65 1.94 -14.90
N LEU A 98 22.37 1.62 -13.84
CA LEU A 98 21.83 0.90 -12.68
C LEU A 98 20.90 1.79 -11.84
N ALA A 99 21.18 3.08 -11.73
CA ALA A 99 20.25 4.02 -11.10
C ALA A 99 18.89 4.06 -11.83
N THR A 100 18.92 4.00 -13.18
CA THR A 100 17.70 3.91 -14.00
C THR A 100 16.98 2.58 -13.76
N VAL A 101 17.71 1.46 -13.64
CA VAL A 101 17.11 0.15 -13.30
C VAL A 101 16.44 0.19 -11.93
N ALA A 102 17.09 0.76 -10.89
CA ALA A 102 16.46 0.92 -9.58
C ALA A 102 15.17 1.73 -9.66
N ALA A 103 15.17 2.79 -10.45
CA ALA A 103 13.98 3.61 -10.67
C ALA A 103 12.87 2.86 -11.44
N LEU A 104 13.22 1.98 -12.40
CA LEU A 104 12.26 1.10 -13.07
C LEU A 104 11.66 0.06 -12.11
N PHE A 105 12.43 -0.48 -11.15
CA PHE A 105 11.88 -1.32 -10.08
C PHE A 105 10.78 -0.58 -9.30
N VAL A 106 10.99 0.69 -9.00
CA VAL A 106 10.00 1.52 -8.30
C VAL A 106 8.83 1.90 -9.21
N ALA A 107 9.09 2.19 -10.48
CA ALA A 107 8.03 2.54 -11.45
C ALA A 107 7.10 1.36 -11.75
N LEU A 108 7.64 0.13 -11.81
CA LEU A 108 6.96 -1.08 -12.29
C LEU A 108 6.60 -2.06 -11.16
N GLY A 109 7.13 -1.89 -9.96
CA GLY A 109 6.90 -2.80 -8.84
C GLY A 109 5.43 -2.93 -8.48
N GLY A 110 4.90 -4.16 -8.40
CA GLY A 110 3.47 -4.43 -8.28
C GLY A 110 2.79 -3.74 -7.10
N GLN A 111 3.42 -3.71 -5.91
CA GLN A 111 2.87 -2.99 -4.75
C GLN A 111 2.85 -1.47 -4.97
N LEU A 112 3.93 -0.91 -5.53
CA LEU A 112 4.04 0.52 -5.83
C LEU A 112 3.05 0.96 -6.92
N VAL A 113 2.89 0.15 -7.97
CA VAL A 113 1.86 0.40 -8.99
C VAL A 113 0.47 0.33 -8.35
N GLY A 114 0.22 -0.68 -7.48
CA GLY A 114 -1.02 -0.84 -6.76
C GLY A 114 -1.40 0.38 -5.93
N HIS A 115 -0.54 0.73 -5.01
CA HIS A 115 -0.78 1.85 -4.11
C HIS A 115 -0.72 3.21 -4.80
N GLY A 116 -0.07 3.31 -5.96
CA GLY A 116 -0.08 4.50 -6.82
C GLY A 116 -1.40 4.73 -7.57
N GLN A 117 -2.37 3.84 -7.43
CA GLN A 117 -3.71 3.93 -8.08
C GLN A 117 -4.84 4.00 -7.05
N GLU A 118 -4.52 4.17 -5.78
CA GLU A 118 -5.47 4.14 -4.66
C GLU A 118 -5.65 5.51 -3.99
N LEU A 119 -6.81 5.70 -3.38
CA LEU A 119 -7.09 6.83 -2.48
C LEU A 119 -6.44 6.59 -1.11
N ARG A 120 -5.09 6.39 -1.08
CA ARG A 120 -4.35 6.06 0.15
C ARG A 120 -2.99 6.74 0.20
N ALA A 121 -2.44 6.89 1.40
CA ALA A 121 -1.21 7.64 1.67
C ALA A 121 0.10 6.90 1.33
N TYR A 122 0.05 5.65 0.84
CA TYR A 122 1.22 4.78 0.75
C TYR A 122 2.29 5.28 -0.23
N GLU A 123 1.89 5.76 -1.42
CA GLU A 123 2.87 6.34 -2.36
C GLU A 123 3.51 7.62 -1.83
N LEU A 124 2.75 8.43 -1.09
CA LEU A 124 3.32 9.60 -0.41
C LEU A 124 4.30 9.20 0.69
N LEU A 125 4.05 8.11 1.42
CA LEU A 125 5.01 7.58 2.40
C LEU A 125 6.34 7.24 1.74
N ALA A 126 6.32 6.53 0.59
CA ALA A 126 7.53 6.19 -0.14
C ALA A 126 8.25 7.44 -0.68
N LEU A 127 7.50 8.39 -1.23
CA LEU A 127 8.03 9.67 -1.71
C LEU A 127 8.68 10.48 -0.59
N PHE A 128 7.99 10.67 0.54
CA PHE A 128 8.53 11.47 1.64
C PHE A 128 9.70 10.76 2.34
N SER A 129 9.74 9.42 2.39
CA SER A 129 10.91 8.70 2.88
C SER A 129 12.15 8.98 2.02
N LEU A 130 11.98 9.01 0.70
CA LEU A 130 13.08 9.33 -0.23
C LEU A 130 13.47 10.82 -0.20
N LEU A 131 12.49 11.73 -0.14
CA LEU A 131 12.72 13.18 -0.02
C LEU A 131 13.46 13.51 1.28
N PHE A 132 13.07 12.89 2.38
CA PHE A 132 13.76 13.03 3.65
C PHE A 132 15.24 12.61 3.55
N ALA A 133 15.51 11.42 2.99
CA ALA A 133 16.88 10.95 2.77
C ALA A 133 17.68 11.92 1.89
N ARG A 134 17.07 12.47 0.83
CA ARG A 134 17.68 13.47 -0.04
C ARG A 134 17.99 14.78 0.68
N CYS A 135 17.03 15.27 1.50
CA CYS A 135 17.23 16.49 2.28
C CYS A 135 18.32 16.30 3.34
N LEU A 136 18.36 15.15 4.00
CA LEU A 136 19.38 14.81 4.98
C LEU A 136 20.77 14.77 4.34
N LEU A 137 20.92 14.08 3.20
CA LEU A 137 22.18 14.07 2.45
C LEU A 137 22.59 15.48 2.00
N ALA A 138 21.65 16.28 1.53
CA ALA A 138 21.95 17.66 1.11
C ALA A 138 22.44 18.53 2.29
N GLU A 139 21.87 18.37 3.47
CA GLU A 139 22.30 19.07 4.68
C GLU A 139 23.68 18.58 5.15
N VAL A 140 23.97 17.27 5.03
CA VAL A 140 25.27 16.69 5.37
C VAL A 140 26.37 17.15 4.40
N ASP A 141 26.07 17.15 3.09
CA ASP A 141 27.03 17.53 2.04
C ASP A 141 27.42 19.00 2.10
N ALA A 142 26.46 19.89 2.38
CA ALA A 142 26.70 21.34 2.45
C ALA A 142 25.64 22.03 3.34
N PRO A 143 25.88 22.12 4.64
CA PRO A 143 24.95 22.66 5.63
C PRO A 143 24.53 24.11 5.29
N SER A 144 23.21 24.38 5.31
CA SER A 144 22.66 25.72 5.12
C SER A 144 21.27 25.85 5.77
N LYS A 145 20.86 27.08 6.12
CA LYS A 145 19.54 27.31 6.72
C LYS A 145 18.39 26.83 5.84
N ARG A 146 18.51 27.00 4.53
CA ARG A 146 17.49 26.51 3.55
C ARG A 146 17.38 24.98 3.57
N ARG A 147 18.52 24.27 3.66
CA ARG A 147 18.52 22.78 3.69
C ARG A 147 18.04 22.26 5.03
N GLU A 148 18.43 22.93 6.11
CA GLU A 148 17.91 22.65 7.46
C GLU A 148 16.37 22.75 7.50
N LEU A 149 15.81 23.85 6.95
CA LEU A 149 14.35 24.02 6.84
C LEU A 149 13.69 22.97 5.94
N ALA A 150 14.30 22.63 4.79
CA ALA A 150 13.80 21.60 3.90
C ALA A 150 13.81 20.21 4.58
N LEU A 151 14.86 19.92 5.36
CA LEU A 151 14.93 18.68 6.16
C LEU A 151 13.81 18.64 7.21
N GLY A 152 13.63 19.69 8.00
CA GLY A 152 12.55 19.79 8.98
C GLY A 152 11.16 19.65 8.34
N ALA A 153 10.93 20.34 7.22
CA ALA A 153 9.68 20.25 6.46
C ALA A 153 9.42 18.82 5.94
N SER A 154 10.47 18.12 5.45
CA SER A 154 10.34 16.74 5.00
C SER A 154 9.98 15.78 6.13
N VAL A 155 10.45 16.02 7.35
CA VAL A 155 10.08 15.24 8.53
C VAL A 155 8.64 15.52 8.94
N ALA A 156 8.22 16.79 8.98
CA ALA A 156 6.85 17.15 9.31
C ALA A 156 5.83 16.54 8.32
N THR A 157 6.08 16.70 7.02
CA THR A 157 5.20 16.17 5.98
C THR A 157 5.16 14.63 5.97
N GLY A 158 6.31 13.99 6.08
CA GLY A 158 6.37 12.52 6.16
C GLY A 158 5.67 11.98 7.40
N GLY A 159 5.90 12.59 8.56
CA GLY A 159 5.28 12.20 9.82
C GLY A 159 3.76 12.43 9.85
N LEU A 160 3.27 13.49 9.20
CA LEU A 160 1.85 13.76 9.03
C LEU A 160 1.20 12.93 7.91
N THR A 161 2.00 12.21 7.12
CA THR A 161 1.50 11.30 6.06
C THR A 161 1.24 9.90 6.59
N HIS A 162 2.21 9.32 7.33
CA HIS A 162 2.10 7.93 7.79
C HIS A 162 2.97 7.65 9.01
N TYR A 163 2.45 6.95 10.02
CA TYR A 163 3.20 6.64 11.26
C TYR A 163 4.48 5.83 11.02
N PHE A 164 4.50 4.96 10.01
CA PHE A 164 5.69 4.16 9.66
C PHE A 164 6.87 5.00 9.15
N PHE A 165 6.65 6.27 8.81
CA PHE A 165 7.72 7.19 8.52
C PHE A 165 8.67 7.39 9.72
N ALA A 166 8.18 7.21 10.95
CA ALA A 166 9.00 7.26 12.17
C ALA A 166 10.16 6.26 12.13
N PHE A 167 9.97 5.05 11.60
CA PHE A 167 11.05 4.07 11.44
C PHE A 167 12.12 4.57 10.46
N THR A 168 11.75 5.24 9.37
CA THR A 168 12.70 5.88 8.46
C THR A 168 13.53 6.94 9.17
N VAL A 169 12.89 7.75 10.01
CA VAL A 169 13.57 8.80 10.79
C VAL A 169 14.49 8.20 11.84
N LEU A 170 14.05 7.16 12.57
CA LEU A 170 14.86 6.49 13.60
C LEU A 170 16.12 5.85 13.00
N ALA A 171 15.97 5.09 11.91
CA ALA A 171 17.09 4.51 11.20
C ALA A 171 18.06 5.57 10.69
N ALA A 172 17.57 6.69 10.16
CA ALA A 172 18.41 7.79 9.69
C ALA A 172 19.11 8.52 10.85
N LEU A 173 18.46 8.69 12.00
CA LEU A 173 19.09 9.25 13.21
C LEU A 173 20.21 8.33 13.69
N ALA A 174 20.00 7.02 13.72
CA ALA A 174 21.06 6.06 14.06
C ALA A 174 22.26 6.22 13.12
N TRP A 175 22.02 6.28 11.80
CA TRP A 175 23.10 6.57 10.84
C TRP A 175 23.77 7.93 11.10
N LEU A 176 23.01 9.00 11.31
CA LEU A 176 23.52 10.35 11.53
C LEU A 176 24.48 10.42 12.74
N TRP A 177 24.18 9.64 13.78
CA TRP A 177 24.98 9.63 15.00
C TRP A 177 26.15 8.66 14.94
N LEU A 178 26.06 7.57 14.20
CA LEU A 178 27.12 6.56 14.09
C LEU A 178 28.11 6.87 12.96
N ASP A 179 27.66 7.53 11.88
CA ASP A 179 28.52 7.81 10.72
C ASP A 179 29.49 8.97 10.97
N ARG A 180 30.79 8.70 10.75
CA ARG A 180 31.81 9.72 10.94
C ARG A 180 31.72 10.85 9.91
N GLY A 181 31.29 10.58 8.68
CA GLY A 181 31.13 11.57 7.62
C GLY A 181 29.98 12.56 7.89
N ALA A 182 28.98 12.17 8.70
CA ALA A 182 27.85 13.02 9.06
C ALA A 182 28.12 13.95 10.26
N ARG A 183 29.25 13.77 10.96
CA ARG A 183 29.58 14.54 12.18
C ARG A 183 29.43 16.05 12.06
N PRO A 184 29.90 16.72 10.97
CA PRO A 184 29.81 18.18 10.88
C PRO A 184 28.38 18.72 10.87
N ALA A 185 27.44 17.97 10.27
CA ALA A 185 26.04 18.38 10.18
C ALA A 185 25.16 17.84 11.33
N ARG A 186 25.68 16.93 12.15
CA ARG A 186 24.92 16.13 13.14
C ARG A 186 23.98 16.98 14.00
N ARG A 187 24.50 18.02 14.66
CA ARG A 187 23.69 18.85 15.56
C ARG A 187 22.57 19.57 14.82
N ARG A 188 22.88 20.19 13.67
CA ARG A 188 21.91 20.97 12.89
C ARG A 188 20.84 20.06 12.31
N ALA A 189 21.24 18.93 11.71
CA ALA A 189 20.31 17.95 11.17
C ALA A 189 19.40 17.37 12.27
N THR A 190 19.95 17.07 13.47
CA THR A 190 19.14 16.59 14.60
C THR A 190 18.13 17.65 15.04
N ILE A 191 18.51 18.92 15.15
CA ILE A 191 17.58 20.00 15.51
C ILE A 191 16.47 20.13 14.46
N ALA A 192 16.82 20.09 13.17
CA ALA A 192 15.83 20.14 12.08
C ALA A 192 14.86 18.96 12.13
N ILE A 193 15.37 17.75 12.36
CA ILE A 193 14.55 16.52 12.49
C ILE A 193 13.61 16.65 13.71
N LEU A 194 14.12 17.09 14.85
CA LEU A 194 13.29 17.27 16.06
C LEU A 194 12.24 18.36 15.87
N ALA A 195 12.59 19.48 15.24
CA ALA A 195 11.64 20.56 14.93
C ALA A 195 10.53 20.11 13.98
N GLY A 196 10.87 19.37 12.90
CA GLY A 196 9.87 18.77 12.02
C GLY A 196 9.04 17.69 12.70
N GLY A 197 9.69 16.87 13.53
CA GLY A 197 9.04 15.83 14.31
C GLY A 197 8.05 16.38 15.35
N SER A 198 8.34 17.53 15.99
CA SER A 198 7.43 18.17 16.94
C SER A 198 6.13 18.64 16.26
N LEU A 199 6.21 19.13 15.02
CA LEU A 199 5.02 19.47 14.23
C LEU A 199 4.18 18.22 13.90
N ALA A 200 4.80 17.11 13.55
CA ALA A 200 4.09 15.86 13.33
C ALA A 200 3.51 15.29 14.65
N ALA A 201 4.22 15.47 15.77
CA ALA A 201 3.80 15.03 17.10
C ALA A 201 2.57 15.78 17.64
N ALA A 202 2.21 16.93 17.07
CA ALA A 202 0.93 17.60 17.38
C ALA A 202 -0.29 16.71 17.12
N TRP A 203 -0.17 15.71 16.21
CA TRP A 203 -1.18 14.68 15.97
C TRP A 203 -1.10 13.49 16.96
N GLY A 204 -0.11 13.46 17.84
CA GLY A 204 0.18 12.35 18.76
C GLY A 204 -0.98 11.92 19.68
N PRO A 205 -1.75 12.84 20.30
CA PRO A 205 -2.91 12.46 21.12
C PRO A 205 -3.93 11.63 20.34
N LEU A 206 -4.13 11.93 19.05
CA LEU A 206 -5.05 11.20 18.18
C LEU A 206 -4.48 9.84 17.74
N LEU A 207 -3.17 9.70 17.62
CA LEU A 207 -2.51 8.39 17.44
C LEU A 207 -2.84 7.45 18.60
N LEU A 208 -2.75 7.92 19.85
CA LEU A 208 -3.09 7.11 21.02
C LEU A 208 -4.57 6.68 20.99
N GLN A 209 -5.46 7.59 20.65
CA GLN A 209 -6.88 7.29 20.47
C GLN A 209 -7.09 6.22 19.39
N GLN A 210 -6.45 6.35 18.22
CA GLN A 210 -6.52 5.40 17.12
C GLN A 210 -5.97 4.03 17.50
N TYR A 211 -4.88 3.98 18.27
CA TYR A 211 -4.29 2.73 18.76
C TYR A 211 -5.24 1.97 19.69
N HIS A 212 -5.92 2.65 20.61
CA HIS A 212 -6.88 2.04 21.53
C HIS A 212 -8.15 1.51 20.84
N GLN A 213 -8.43 1.91 19.61
CA GLN A 213 -9.57 1.39 18.83
C GLN A 213 -9.38 -0.02 18.27
N ALA A 214 -8.28 -0.71 18.60
CA ALA A 214 -7.97 -2.11 18.28
C ALA A 214 -8.16 -2.52 16.81
N ARG A 215 -7.91 -1.62 15.85
CA ARG A 215 -8.14 -1.83 14.39
C ARG A 215 -7.11 -2.74 13.73
N PHE A 216 -6.14 -3.25 14.49
CA PHE A 216 -5.04 -4.07 13.99
C PHE A 216 -5.24 -5.56 14.25
N TRP A 217 -6.46 -5.98 14.64
CA TRP A 217 -6.79 -7.38 14.94
C TRP A 217 -6.51 -8.35 13.79
N TRP A 218 -6.61 -7.88 12.55
CA TRP A 218 -6.33 -8.66 11.33
C TRP A 218 -4.84 -8.92 11.10
N ILE A 219 -3.94 -8.20 11.77
CA ILE A 219 -2.50 -8.44 11.70
C ILE A 219 -2.17 -9.62 12.62
N GLY A 220 -1.73 -10.72 12.02
CA GLY A 220 -1.37 -11.94 12.75
C GLY A 220 -0.17 -11.77 13.68
N ALA A 221 0.11 -12.82 14.47
CA ALA A 221 1.31 -12.91 15.29
C ALA A 221 2.59 -12.91 14.45
N PHE A 222 3.71 -12.58 15.08
CA PHE A 222 5.03 -12.52 14.44
C PHE A 222 5.37 -13.82 13.68
N ARG A 223 5.84 -13.64 12.46
CA ARG A 223 6.33 -14.72 11.60
C ARG A 223 7.56 -14.26 10.82
N LEU A 224 8.72 -14.82 11.14
CA LEU A 224 9.99 -14.46 10.49
C LEU A 224 9.92 -14.56 8.95
N ARG A 225 9.23 -15.58 8.41
CA ARG A 225 9.04 -15.73 6.96
C ARG A 225 8.38 -14.51 6.31
N THR A 226 7.50 -13.81 7.03
CA THR A 226 6.84 -12.58 6.53
C THR A 226 7.84 -11.44 6.43
N VAL A 227 8.75 -11.31 7.39
CA VAL A 227 9.84 -10.31 7.36
C VAL A 227 10.80 -10.59 6.20
N VAL A 228 11.25 -11.86 6.06
CA VAL A 228 12.14 -12.29 4.98
C VAL A 228 11.55 -12.03 3.59
N ALA A 229 10.23 -12.14 3.46
CA ALA A 229 9.54 -11.95 2.19
C ALA A 229 9.38 -10.47 1.76
N VAL A 230 9.56 -9.50 2.65
CA VAL A 230 9.30 -8.08 2.35
C VAL A 230 10.06 -7.58 1.13
N PRO A 231 11.40 -7.77 0.98
CA PRO A 231 12.14 -7.24 -0.17
C PRO A 231 11.61 -7.73 -1.53
N ALA A 232 11.22 -9.00 -1.64
CA ALA A 232 10.62 -9.54 -2.85
C ALA A 232 9.20 -9.00 -3.07
N ARG A 233 8.37 -9.01 -2.02
CA ARG A 233 6.95 -8.66 -2.09
C ARG A 233 6.68 -7.18 -2.36
N LEU A 234 7.63 -6.30 -2.08
CA LEU A 234 7.51 -4.87 -2.47
C LEU A 234 7.42 -4.70 -4.00
N PHE A 235 8.01 -5.62 -4.76
CA PHE A 235 8.04 -5.52 -6.22
C PHE A 235 7.21 -6.59 -6.93
N THR A 236 6.80 -7.66 -6.23
CA THR A 236 6.03 -8.77 -6.79
C THR A 236 4.70 -8.94 -6.06
N SER A 237 3.63 -9.33 -6.77
CA SER A 237 2.29 -9.35 -6.17
C SER A 237 1.86 -10.66 -5.49
N SER A 238 2.45 -11.86 -5.76
CA SER A 238 1.69 -13.08 -5.44
C SER A 238 2.39 -14.38 -5.01
N TYR A 239 3.69 -14.47 -4.83
CA TYR A 239 4.35 -15.79 -4.67
C TYR A 239 4.68 -16.24 -3.24
N ALA A 240 4.15 -15.61 -2.20
CA ALA A 240 4.66 -15.75 -0.82
C ALA A 240 4.51 -17.14 -0.17
N ASN A 241 3.60 -17.97 -0.61
CA ASN A 241 3.28 -19.26 0.05
C ASN A 241 3.69 -20.49 -0.75
N THR A 242 4.34 -20.33 -1.90
CA THR A 242 4.89 -21.42 -2.70
C THR A 242 6.37 -21.61 -2.41
N THR A 243 6.92 -22.80 -2.68
CA THR A 243 8.36 -23.05 -2.56
C THR A 243 9.17 -22.05 -3.39
N ALA A 244 8.75 -21.78 -4.62
CA ALA A 244 9.36 -20.76 -5.48
C ALA A 244 9.32 -19.36 -4.84
N GLY A 245 8.21 -18.99 -4.21
CA GLY A 245 8.07 -17.72 -3.50
C GLY A 245 8.97 -17.60 -2.28
N ILE A 246 9.20 -18.70 -1.55
CA ILE A 246 10.15 -18.73 -0.42
C ILE A 246 11.59 -18.54 -0.93
N VAL A 247 11.98 -19.29 -1.97
CA VAL A 247 13.31 -19.17 -2.59
C VAL A 247 13.55 -17.75 -3.11
N LEU A 248 12.59 -17.18 -3.83
CA LEU A 248 12.66 -15.79 -4.31
C LEU A 248 12.79 -14.79 -3.16
N SER A 249 12.08 -15.00 -2.07
CA SER A 249 12.11 -14.11 -0.89
C SER A 249 13.49 -14.12 -0.21
N VAL A 250 14.06 -15.32 -0.02
CA VAL A 250 15.41 -15.47 0.55
C VAL A 250 16.46 -14.87 -0.40
N ALA A 251 16.38 -15.18 -1.69
CA ALA A 251 17.29 -14.63 -2.70
C ALA A 251 17.24 -13.10 -2.76
N ALA A 252 16.06 -12.50 -2.73
CA ALA A 252 15.90 -11.06 -2.70
C ALA A 252 16.48 -10.44 -1.43
N LEU A 253 16.24 -11.03 -0.26
CA LEU A 253 16.82 -10.54 0.99
C LEU A 253 18.35 -10.62 0.96
N LEU A 254 18.93 -11.72 0.49
CA LEU A 254 20.38 -11.89 0.36
C LEU A 254 20.98 -10.89 -0.64
N LEU A 255 20.31 -10.65 -1.77
CA LEU A 255 20.71 -9.65 -2.76
C LEU A 255 20.71 -8.24 -2.15
N VAL A 256 19.66 -7.86 -1.43
CA VAL A 256 19.57 -6.55 -0.75
C VAL A 256 20.65 -6.43 0.33
N ALA A 257 20.87 -7.47 1.12
CA ALA A 257 21.92 -7.48 2.16
C ALA A 257 23.33 -7.34 1.54
N ALA A 258 23.63 -8.08 0.47
CA ALA A 258 24.89 -7.95 -0.25
C ALA A 258 25.11 -6.54 -0.82
N GLY A 259 24.05 -5.96 -1.40
CA GLY A 259 24.08 -4.58 -1.89
C GLY A 259 24.24 -3.56 -0.77
N ALA A 260 23.57 -3.73 0.36
CA ALA A 260 23.72 -2.88 1.53
C ALA A 260 25.14 -2.92 2.10
N LEU A 261 25.74 -4.12 2.19
CA LEU A 261 27.14 -4.28 2.60
C LEU A 261 28.11 -3.56 1.64
N ARG A 262 27.88 -3.66 0.33
CA ARG A 262 28.64 -2.93 -0.67
C ARG A 262 28.49 -1.42 -0.53
N LEU A 263 27.24 -0.92 -0.45
CA LEU A 263 26.95 0.50 -0.27
C LEU A 263 27.59 1.07 0.98
N GLY A 264 27.64 0.28 2.05
CA GLY A 264 28.30 0.64 3.31
C GLY A 264 29.80 0.98 3.17
N ARG A 265 30.45 0.47 2.11
CA ARG A 265 31.86 0.69 1.82
C ARG A 265 32.14 1.83 0.84
N VAL A 266 31.11 2.32 0.13
CA VAL A 266 31.28 3.28 -0.98
C VAL A 266 31.35 4.73 -0.47
N SER A 267 30.37 5.16 0.32
CA SER A 267 30.26 6.56 0.75
C SER A 267 29.30 6.71 1.93
N ALA A 268 29.24 7.92 2.53
CA ALA A 268 28.24 8.25 3.53
C ALA A 268 26.82 8.11 3.00
N ALA A 269 26.58 8.53 1.75
CA ALA A 269 25.29 8.35 1.09
C ALA A 269 24.95 6.85 0.92
N GLY A 270 25.94 6.03 0.53
CA GLY A 270 25.77 4.57 0.44
C GLY A 270 25.37 3.96 1.78
N ARG A 271 26.03 4.36 2.87
CA ARG A 271 25.71 3.88 4.22
C ARG A 271 24.30 4.29 4.66
N LEU A 272 23.86 5.51 4.38
CA LEU A 272 22.50 5.94 4.66
C LEU A 272 21.49 5.08 3.90
N ILE A 273 21.67 4.87 2.58
CA ILE A 273 20.79 4.06 1.76
C ILE A 273 20.74 2.62 2.30
N ALA A 274 21.87 2.03 2.68
CA ALA A 274 21.94 0.68 3.26
C ALA A 274 21.13 0.58 4.57
N VAL A 275 21.30 1.57 5.43
CA VAL A 275 20.55 1.66 6.70
C VAL A 275 19.06 1.82 6.44
N LEU A 276 18.65 2.67 5.48
CA LEU A 276 17.23 2.88 5.16
C LEU A 276 16.59 1.72 4.41
N ALA A 277 17.38 0.87 3.75
CA ALA A 277 16.86 -0.35 3.11
C ALA A 277 16.48 -1.44 4.11
N LEU A 278 17.20 -1.56 5.24
CA LEU A 278 17.04 -2.65 6.19
C LEU A 278 16.62 -2.20 7.60
N GLY A 279 17.02 -1.01 8.03
CA GLY A 279 16.76 -0.49 9.38
C GLY A 279 15.27 -0.42 9.71
N PRO A 280 14.44 0.30 8.94
CA PRO A 280 13.00 0.40 9.20
C PRO A 280 12.29 -0.95 9.18
N LEU A 281 12.77 -1.90 8.36
CA LEU A 281 12.27 -3.28 8.34
C LEU A 281 12.60 -4.01 9.64
N ALA A 282 13.85 -3.89 10.11
CA ALA A 282 14.31 -4.49 11.35
C ALA A 282 13.59 -3.89 12.58
N GLU A 283 13.43 -2.57 12.61
CA GLU A 283 12.72 -1.85 13.68
C GLU A 283 11.24 -2.27 13.75
N ALA A 284 10.53 -2.28 12.62
CA ALA A 284 9.15 -2.71 12.55
C ALA A 284 8.99 -4.20 12.92
N ALA A 285 9.93 -5.05 12.52
CA ALA A 285 9.95 -6.47 12.87
C ALA A 285 10.19 -6.67 14.38
N ALA A 286 11.08 -5.88 14.99
CA ALA A 286 11.36 -5.93 16.43
C ALA A 286 10.11 -5.51 17.23
N VAL A 287 9.44 -4.43 16.85
CA VAL A 287 8.20 -3.98 17.49
C VAL A 287 7.11 -5.04 17.37
N TRP A 288 6.99 -5.68 16.20
CA TRP A 288 6.02 -6.76 15.98
C TRP A 288 6.36 -8.02 16.77
N ALA A 289 7.64 -8.39 16.86
CA ALA A 289 8.11 -9.50 17.71
C ALA A 289 7.85 -9.23 19.20
N GLY A 290 7.89 -7.96 19.62
CA GLY A 290 7.49 -7.50 20.96
C GLY A 290 5.97 -7.53 21.21
N GLY A 291 5.16 -8.03 20.27
CA GLY A 291 3.71 -8.23 20.46
C GLY A 291 2.81 -7.12 19.90
N VAL A 292 3.37 -6.02 19.38
CA VAL A 292 2.59 -4.92 18.81
C VAL A 292 2.21 -5.24 17.36
N ARG A 293 0.94 -5.42 17.08
CA ARG A 293 0.41 -5.86 15.77
C ARG A 293 0.36 -4.71 14.76
N ILE A 294 1.52 -4.32 14.21
CA ILE A 294 1.63 -3.22 13.23
C ILE A 294 2.16 -3.64 11.86
N PHE A 295 2.70 -4.86 11.74
CA PHE A 295 3.48 -5.29 10.60
C PHE A 295 2.59 -5.69 9.41
N ALA A 296 2.40 -4.77 8.48
CA ALA A 296 1.76 -5.02 7.19
C ALA A 296 2.67 -4.55 6.05
N LEU A 297 2.70 -5.28 4.93
CA LEU A 297 3.58 -4.99 3.80
C LEU A 297 3.42 -3.55 3.30
N ARG A 298 2.17 -3.10 3.15
CA ARG A 298 1.83 -1.75 2.69
C ARG A 298 2.41 -0.64 3.57
N ASN A 299 2.56 -0.90 4.88
CA ASN A 299 3.14 0.07 5.81
C ASN A 299 4.66 0.22 5.64
N LEU A 300 5.32 -0.78 5.02
CA LEU A 300 6.76 -0.80 4.77
C LEU A 300 7.15 -0.26 3.39
N ILE A 301 6.20 0.22 2.59
CA ILE A 301 6.46 0.70 1.23
C ILE A 301 7.49 1.86 1.19
N GLY A 302 7.65 2.58 2.30
CA GLY A 302 8.65 3.63 2.46
C GLY A 302 10.10 3.16 2.26
N ILE A 303 10.39 1.86 2.46
CA ILE A 303 11.73 1.32 2.22
C ILE A 303 11.98 0.93 0.76
N ALA A 304 10.95 0.80 -0.07
CA ALA A 304 11.06 0.27 -1.43
C ALA A 304 12.12 0.96 -2.30
N PRO A 305 12.24 2.30 -2.32
CA PRO A 305 13.27 2.97 -3.12
C PRO A 305 14.69 2.59 -2.68
N PHE A 306 14.93 2.42 -1.38
CA PHE A 306 16.24 2.06 -0.84
C PHE A 306 16.56 0.58 -1.09
N VAL A 307 15.57 -0.30 -0.99
CA VAL A 307 15.68 -1.73 -1.33
C VAL A 307 16.04 -1.89 -2.81
N ALA A 308 15.39 -1.14 -3.71
CA ALA A 308 15.71 -1.15 -5.13
C ALA A 308 17.17 -0.72 -5.40
N VAL A 309 17.63 0.36 -4.75
CA VAL A 309 19.02 0.83 -4.90
C VAL A 309 20.01 -0.18 -4.33
N ALA A 310 19.71 -0.80 -3.20
CA ALA A 310 20.57 -1.83 -2.61
C ALA A 310 20.64 -3.06 -3.53
N ALA A 311 19.52 -3.53 -4.08
CA ALA A 311 19.49 -4.66 -4.99
C ALA A 311 20.36 -4.42 -6.24
N VAL A 312 20.26 -3.27 -6.89
CA VAL A 312 21.10 -2.96 -8.06
C VAL A 312 22.57 -2.72 -7.68
N ALA A 313 22.86 -2.26 -6.47
CA ALA A 313 24.22 -2.13 -5.98
C ALA A 313 24.93 -3.49 -5.84
N ALA A 314 24.22 -4.56 -5.46
CA ALA A 314 24.76 -5.92 -5.47
C ALA A 314 25.14 -6.34 -6.88
N VAL A 315 24.28 -6.08 -7.86
CA VAL A 315 24.50 -6.42 -9.28
C VAL A 315 25.69 -5.64 -9.87
N ALA A 316 25.96 -4.43 -9.38
CA ALA A 316 27.13 -3.64 -9.81
C ALA A 316 28.49 -4.30 -9.48
N ALA A 317 28.50 -5.40 -8.71
CA ALA A 317 29.72 -6.17 -8.41
C ALA A 317 30.10 -7.19 -9.49
N VAL A 318 29.16 -7.54 -10.39
CA VAL A 318 29.38 -8.54 -11.42
C VAL A 318 29.85 -7.89 -12.75
N PRO A 319 30.47 -8.66 -13.68
CA PRO A 319 30.90 -8.12 -14.96
C PRO A 319 29.75 -7.44 -15.72
N ARG A 320 30.04 -6.32 -16.42
CA ARG A 320 29.05 -5.45 -17.05
C ARG A 320 28.02 -6.21 -17.90
N ARG A 321 28.44 -7.22 -18.68
CA ARG A 321 27.52 -8.04 -19.51
C ARG A 321 26.50 -8.80 -18.65
N ALA A 322 26.97 -9.44 -17.57
CA ALA A 322 26.12 -10.15 -16.63
C ALA A 322 25.20 -9.18 -15.85
N ALA A 323 25.71 -8.02 -15.45
CA ALA A 323 24.92 -6.97 -14.79
C ALA A 323 23.78 -6.49 -15.70
N VAL A 324 24.04 -6.24 -16.99
CA VAL A 324 23.00 -5.85 -17.96
C VAL A 324 21.98 -6.97 -18.15
N ALA A 325 22.42 -8.21 -18.33
CA ALA A 325 21.50 -9.35 -18.50
C ALA A 325 20.59 -9.54 -17.28
N LEU A 326 21.14 -9.50 -16.07
CA LEU A 326 20.37 -9.61 -14.82
C LEU A 326 19.38 -8.45 -14.66
N ALA A 327 19.81 -7.21 -14.96
CA ALA A 327 18.95 -6.04 -14.88
C ALA A 327 17.81 -6.10 -15.88
N THR A 328 18.10 -6.50 -17.14
CA THR A 328 17.08 -6.67 -18.18
C THR A 328 16.10 -7.79 -17.81
N GLY A 329 16.61 -8.94 -17.37
CA GLY A 329 15.75 -10.05 -16.90
C GLY A 329 14.85 -9.64 -15.74
N ALA A 330 15.37 -8.88 -14.78
CA ALA A 330 14.58 -8.38 -13.66
C ALA A 330 13.50 -7.38 -14.10
N VAL A 331 13.81 -6.46 -15.03
CA VAL A 331 12.79 -5.53 -15.57
C VAL A 331 11.74 -6.29 -16.38
N LEU A 332 12.14 -7.25 -17.22
CA LEU A 332 11.20 -8.09 -17.96
C LEU A 332 10.31 -8.90 -17.00
N PHE A 333 10.87 -9.44 -15.92
CA PHE A 333 10.12 -10.12 -14.88
C PHE A 333 9.08 -9.21 -14.21
N LEU A 334 9.38 -7.92 -14.00
CA LEU A 334 8.42 -6.95 -13.47
C LEU A 334 7.33 -6.57 -14.47
N LEU A 335 7.57 -6.73 -15.77
CA LEU A 335 6.57 -6.47 -16.81
C LEU A 335 5.56 -7.62 -16.94
N VAL A 336 5.94 -8.86 -16.65
CA VAL A 336 5.05 -10.03 -16.73
C VAL A 336 3.78 -9.86 -15.88
N PRO A 337 3.83 -9.39 -14.63
CA PRO A 337 2.61 -9.15 -13.84
C PRO A 337 1.76 -7.98 -14.30
N LEU A 338 2.27 -7.07 -15.11
CA LEU A 338 1.53 -5.86 -15.51
C LEU A 338 0.53 -6.12 -16.66
N THR A 339 0.68 -7.20 -17.42
CA THR A 339 -0.15 -7.46 -18.61
C THR A 339 -1.54 -8.01 -18.30
N PRO A 340 -1.76 -8.98 -17.39
CA PRO A 340 -3.10 -9.37 -16.95
C PRO A 340 -3.50 -8.78 -15.59
N LEU A 341 -2.55 -8.38 -14.74
CA LEU A 341 -2.77 -8.00 -13.34
C LEU A 341 -3.22 -6.56 -13.14
N SER A 342 -3.18 -5.73 -14.17
CA SER A 342 -3.89 -4.44 -14.16
C SER A 342 -5.41 -4.64 -14.07
N ARG A 343 -5.92 -5.84 -14.39
CA ARG A 343 -7.34 -6.19 -14.38
C ARG A 343 -7.78 -6.97 -13.14
N ASP A 344 -6.87 -7.69 -12.46
CA ASP A 344 -7.24 -8.55 -11.33
C ASP A 344 -6.28 -8.40 -10.16
N ARG A 345 -6.40 -7.31 -9.41
CA ARG A 345 -5.66 -7.10 -8.16
C ARG A 345 -6.29 -7.79 -6.96
N GLY A 346 -7.18 -8.72 -7.17
CA GLY A 346 -7.96 -9.33 -6.10
C GLY A 346 -8.97 -8.37 -5.46
N THR A 347 -9.14 -7.17 -6.02
CA THR A 347 -10.24 -6.28 -5.67
C THR A 347 -11.43 -6.66 -6.54
N PRO A 348 -12.54 -7.14 -5.96
CA PRO A 348 -13.73 -7.44 -6.72
C PRO A 348 -14.22 -6.21 -7.49
N PRO A 349 -14.76 -6.35 -8.69
CA PRO A 349 -15.31 -5.25 -9.48
C PRO A 349 -16.68 -4.81 -8.93
N TYR A 350 -16.69 -4.22 -7.73
CA TYR A 350 -17.91 -3.85 -7.00
C TYR A 350 -18.84 -2.95 -7.79
N ASP A 351 -18.30 -2.07 -8.64
CA ASP A 351 -19.07 -1.21 -9.53
C ASP A 351 -19.78 -2.00 -10.64
N ALA A 352 -19.10 -3.01 -11.22
CA ALA A 352 -19.71 -3.90 -12.19
C ALA A 352 -20.79 -4.78 -11.53
N MET A 353 -20.49 -5.32 -10.33
CA MET A 353 -21.44 -6.10 -9.54
C MET A 353 -22.72 -5.30 -9.25
N ALA A 354 -22.58 -4.05 -8.85
CA ALA A 354 -23.71 -3.18 -8.57
C ALA A 354 -24.53 -2.89 -9.85
N ARG A 355 -23.87 -2.63 -10.98
CA ARG A 355 -24.53 -2.43 -12.27
C ARG A 355 -25.30 -3.68 -12.72
N GLU A 356 -24.73 -4.87 -12.56
CA GLU A 356 -25.40 -6.13 -12.90
C GLU A 356 -26.63 -6.36 -12.03
N LEU A 357 -26.52 -6.15 -10.71
CA LEU A 357 -27.68 -6.27 -9.80
C LEU A 357 -28.83 -5.35 -10.24
N VAL A 358 -28.54 -4.11 -10.60
CA VAL A 358 -29.53 -3.16 -11.10
C VAL A 358 -30.11 -3.61 -12.45
N ALA A 359 -29.28 -4.13 -13.37
CA ALA A 359 -29.71 -4.62 -14.68
C ALA A 359 -30.62 -5.84 -14.56
N GLU A 360 -30.42 -6.68 -13.54
CA GLU A 360 -31.26 -7.85 -13.21
C GLU A 360 -32.57 -7.48 -12.48
N GLY A 361 -32.84 -6.20 -12.34
CA GLY A 361 -34.08 -5.70 -11.74
C GLY A 361 -34.02 -5.55 -10.21
N TRP A 362 -32.83 -5.53 -9.61
CA TRP A 362 -32.70 -5.18 -8.19
C TRP A 362 -33.23 -3.77 -7.96
N THR A 363 -34.01 -3.63 -6.90
CA THR A 363 -34.56 -2.34 -6.47
C THR A 363 -34.01 -1.93 -5.10
N PRO A 364 -33.94 -0.61 -4.79
CA PRO A 364 -33.46 -0.13 -3.50
C PRO A 364 -34.24 -0.63 -2.27
N SER A 365 -35.41 -1.23 -2.45
CA SER A 365 -36.21 -1.85 -1.37
C SER A 365 -35.75 -3.26 -1.01
N GLU A 366 -34.89 -3.88 -1.84
CA GLU A 366 -34.48 -5.27 -1.67
C GLU A 366 -33.12 -5.35 -0.95
N PRO A 367 -33.03 -5.95 0.25
CA PRO A 367 -31.78 -6.05 0.98
C PRO A 367 -30.79 -6.98 0.25
N VAL A 368 -29.49 -6.60 0.28
CA VAL A 368 -28.41 -7.39 -0.27
C VAL A 368 -27.57 -7.97 0.87
N ALA A 369 -27.24 -9.26 0.82
CA ALA A 369 -26.34 -9.89 1.77
C ALA A 369 -25.03 -10.29 1.10
N VAL A 370 -23.93 -10.14 1.83
CA VAL A 370 -22.58 -10.53 1.37
C VAL A 370 -22.06 -11.64 2.27
N PHE A 371 -21.63 -12.74 1.64
CA PHE A 371 -20.91 -13.83 2.28
C PHE A 371 -19.39 -13.65 2.14
N GLY A 372 -18.65 -14.09 3.13
CA GLY A 372 -17.19 -14.01 3.16
C GLY A 372 -16.68 -13.28 4.38
N ASP A 373 -15.41 -12.90 4.37
CA ASP A 373 -14.86 -11.96 5.36
C ASP A 373 -15.61 -10.64 5.20
N PHE A 374 -16.71 -10.56 5.91
CA PHE A 374 -17.79 -9.60 5.78
C PHE A 374 -17.33 -8.14 5.67
N PHE A 375 -16.31 -7.78 6.45
CA PHE A 375 -15.89 -6.40 6.53
C PHE A 375 -15.30 -5.84 5.22
N PRO A 376 -14.47 -6.58 4.45
CA PRO A 376 -13.89 -6.06 3.21
C PRO A 376 -14.88 -5.84 2.06
N TYR A 377 -16.04 -6.54 2.06
CA TYR A 377 -16.95 -6.55 0.92
C TYR A 377 -18.18 -5.65 1.09
N ARG A 378 -18.61 -5.47 2.33
CA ARG A 378 -19.81 -4.69 2.65
C ARG A 378 -19.68 -3.23 2.23
N ALA A 379 -18.66 -2.54 2.73
CA ALA A 379 -18.53 -1.10 2.54
C ALA A 379 -18.37 -0.68 1.06
N PRO A 380 -17.60 -1.41 0.22
CA PRO A 380 -17.55 -1.14 -1.20
C PRO A 380 -18.88 -1.37 -1.91
N LEU A 381 -19.59 -2.47 -1.61
CA LEU A 381 -20.87 -2.73 -2.26
C LEU A 381 -21.93 -1.72 -1.83
N GLU A 382 -21.99 -1.32 -0.54
CA GLU A 382 -22.85 -0.22 -0.04
C GLU A 382 -22.54 1.11 -0.73
N TRP A 383 -21.29 1.34 -1.15
CA TRP A 383 -20.90 2.56 -1.85
C TRP A 383 -21.53 2.66 -3.23
N TYR A 384 -21.56 1.52 -3.96
CA TYR A 384 -22.11 1.46 -5.32
C TYR A 384 -23.61 1.17 -5.36
N LEU A 385 -24.22 0.71 -4.25
CA LEU A 385 -25.64 0.49 -4.07
C LEU A 385 -26.18 1.47 -2.98
N PRO A 386 -26.37 2.76 -3.31
CA PRO A 386 -26.79 3.75 -2.33
C PRO A 386 -28.23 3.45 -1.86
N HIS A 387 -28.48 3.80 -0.59
CA HIS A 387 -29.77 3.73 0.09
C HIS A 387 -30.19 2.37 0.69
N GLN A 388 -29.36 1.32 0.60
CA GLN A 388 -29.66 0.06 1.26
C GLN A 388 -28.51 -0.44 2.14
N PRO A 389 -28.77 -0.93 3.34
CA PRO A 389 -27.75 -1.61 4.13
C PRO A 389 -27.45 -2.97 3.46
N VAL A 390 -26.19 -3.18 3.09
CA VAL A 390 -25.71 -4.51 2.76
C VAL A 390 -25.62 -5.31 4.05
N LEU A 391 -26.31 -6.43 4.13
CA LEU A 391 -26.42 -7.25 5.33
C LEU A 391 -25.26 -8.24 5.42
N ASP A 392 -24.86 -8.54 6.66
CA ASP A 392 -23.99 -9.67 6.95
C ASP A 392 -24.79 -10.97 6.85
N ALA A 393 -24.24 -11.96 6.17
CA ALA A 393 -24.83 -13.29 6.09
C ALA A 393 -25.10 -13.93 7.46
N SER A 394 -24.36 -13.56 8.51
CA SER A 394 -24.66 -14.01 9.88
C SER A 394 -26.03 -13.55 10.39
N ARG A 395 -26.62 -12.52 9.79
CA ARG A 395 -27.99 -12.09 10.09
C ARG A 395 -29.07 -12.99 9.47
N LEU A 396 -28.72 -13.75 8.45
CA LEU A 396 -29.62 -14.77 7.89
C LEU A 396 -29.96 -15.84 8.93
N LEU A 397 -28.99 -16.23 9.72
CA LEU A 397 -29.16 -17.19 10.84
C LEU A 397 -30.11 -16.61 11.92
N LYS A 398 -30.47 -15.33 11.88
CA LYS A 398 -31.38 -14.64 12.78
C LYS A 398 -32.76 -14.39 12.17
N GLY A 399 -33.10 -15.04 11.06
CA GLY A 399 -34.43 -14.94 10.44
C GLY A 399 -34.65 -13.71 9.54
N VAL A 400 -33.60 -12.99 9.16
CA VAL A 400 -33.69 -11.93 8.17
C VAL A 400 -33.40 -12.52 6.80
N CYS A 401 -34.38 -12.50 5.90
CA CYS A 401 -34.25 -12.96 4.52
C CYS A 401 -33.79 -11.81 3.61
N PRO A 402 -32.55 -11.81 3.08
CA PRO A 402 -32.17 -10.94 2.00
C PRO A 402 -32.65 -11.49 0.66
N THR A 403 -32.95 -10.59 -0.27
CA THR A 403 -33.44 -10.96 -1.60
C THR A 403 -32.29 -11.35 -2.54
N VAL A 404 -31.09 -10.87 -2.29
CA VAL A 404 -29.91 -11.10 -3.14
C VAL A 404 -28.70 -11.47 -2.31
N PHE A 405 -27.96 -12.46 -2.78
CA PHE A 405 -26.71 -12.91 -2.18
C PHE A 405 -25.56 -12.67 -3.14
N VAL A 406 -24.47 -12.13 -2.62
CA VAL A 406 -23.20 -12.00 -3.33
C VAL A 406 -22.18 -12.88 -2.63
N ILE A 407 -21.69 -13.90 -3.31
CA ILE A 407 -20.71 -14.84 -2.78
C ILE A 407 -19.51 -14.87 -3.71
N ARG A 408 -18.32 -14.75 -3.17
CA ARG A 408 -17.09 -14.98 -3.90
C ARG A 408 -16.74 -16.47 -3.83
N GLY A 409 -16.66 -17.15 -4.99
CA GLY A 409 -16.45 -18.60 -5.06
C GLY A 409 -15.23 -19.10 -4.28
N HIS A 410 -14.13 -18.33 -4.31
CA HIS A 410 -12.92 -18.63 -3.55
C HIS A 410 -13.14 -18.61 -2.01
N ASP A 411 -14.04 -17.79 -1.50
CA ASP A 411 -14.28 -17.65 -0.06
C ASP A 411 -15.23 -18.72 0.48
N VAL A 412 -16.11 -19.26 -0.36
CA VAL A 412 -16.99 -20.39 -0.02
C VAL A 412 -16.17 -21.62 0.38
N ASP A 413 -15.14 -21.95 -0.40
CA ASP A 413 -14.27 -23.10 -0.13
C ASP A 413 -13.33 -22.83 1.05
N ARG A 414 -12.77 -21.61 1.13
CA ARG A 414 -11.84 -21.21 2.17
C ARG A 414 -12.47 -21.15 3.55
N LEU A 415 -13.71 -20.69 3.66
CA LEU A 415 -14.42 -20.55 4.92
C LEU A 415 -15.13 -21.83 5.35
N ARG A 416 -15.05 -22.90 4.54
CA ARG A 416 -15.81 -24.16 4.76
C ARG A 416 -17.31 -23.93 4.93
N LEU A 417 -17.84 -22.87 4.32
CA LEU A 417 -19.25 -22.52 4.39
C LEU A 417 -20.13 -23.45 3.54
N ARG A 418 -19.53 -24.21 2.62
CA ARG A 418 -20.26 -25.07 1.70
C ARG A 418 -21.18 -26.05 2.43
N ARG A 419 -20.66 -26.81 3.39
CA ARG A 419 -21.46 -27.80 4.14
C ARG A 419 -22.55 -27.18 5.04
N PRO A 420 -22.25 -26.16 5.88
CA PRO A 420 -23.28 -25.48 6.66
C PRO A 420 -24.36 -24.84 5.81
N LEU A 421 -23.97 -24.23 4.66
CA LEU A 421 -24.90 -23.59 3.76
C LEU A 421 -25.75 -24.61 2.99
N GLU A 422 -25.19 -25.76 2.57
CA GLU A 422 -25.90 -26.86 1.96
C GLU A 422 -26.93 -27.53 2.90
N GLY A 423 -26.66 -27.48 4.19
CA GLY A 423 -27.53 -28.03 5.25
C GLY A 423 -28.68 -27.11 5.68
N ASP A 424 -28.61 -25.81 5.40
CA ASP A 424 -29.62 -24.84 5.80
C ASP A 424 -30.71 -24.71 4.74
N PRO A 425 -31.98 -25.06 5.04
CA PRO A 425 -33.08 -24.94 4.10
C PRO A 425 -33.29 -23.52 3.55
N GLN A 426 -32.95 -22.49 4.35
CA GLN A 426 -33.07 -21.08 3.95
C GLN A 426 -31.94 -20.64 3.00
N LEU A 427 -30.85 -21.38 2.98
CA LEU A 427 -29.65 -21.06 2.21
C LEU A 427 -29.40 -22.01 1.03
N ARG A 428 -30.25 -23.05 0.86
CA ARG A 428 -30.06 -24.09 -0.18
C ARG A 428 -29.97 -23.57 -1.61
N GLY A 429 -30.54 -22.43 -1.91
CA GLY A 429 -30.40 -21.81 -3.24
C GLY A 429 -29.29 -20.78 -3.35
N ALA A 430 -28.84 -20.23 -2.23
CA ALA A 430 -27.93 -19.08 -2.21
C ALA A 430 -26.49 -19.40 -2.55
N THR A 431 -26.03 -20.53 -2.09
CA THR A 431 -24.63 -20.95 -2.29
C THR A 431 -24.34 -21.30 -3.70
N PHE A 432 -25.33 -21.67 -4.32
CA PHE A 432 -25.08 -22.59 -5.30
C PHE A 432 -25.88 -22.14 -6.48
N LEU A 433 -25.79 -20.94 -6.79
CA LEU A 433 -26.22 -20.29 -8.00
C LEU A 433 -26.20 -21.19 -9.27
N SER A 434 -25.93 -22.49 -9.07
CA SER A 434 -25.98 -23.53 -10.07
C SER A 434 -27.30 -24.33 -10.10
N ASN A 435 -28.23 -24.10 -9.15
CA ASN A 435 -29.47 -24.87 -9.14
C ASN A 435 -30.73 -24.00 -9.05
N PRO A 436 -31.35 -23.63 -10.21
CA PRO A 436 -32.54 -22.79 -10.25
C PRO A 436 -33.79 -23.45 -9.70
N ALA A 437 -33.75 -24.71 -9.28
CA ALA A 437 -34.91 -25.49 -8.84
C ALA A 437 -35.16 -25.44 -7.34
N ASP A 438 -34.32 -24.79 -6.54
CA ASP A 438 -34.47 -24.79 -5.08
C ASP A 438 -35.34 -23.64 -4.58
N ARG A 439 -36.48 -24.00 -3.99
CA ARG A 439 -37.60 -23.12 -3.64
C ARG A 439 -37.46 -22.48 -2.25
N SER A 440 -36.31 -21.94 -1.90
CA SER A 440 -36.22 -21.19 -0.67
C SER A 440 -36.90 -19.81 -0.83
N PRO A 441 -37.81 -19.41 0.05
CA PRO A 441 -38.48 -18.09 -0.05
C PRO A 441 -37.52 -16.91 0.14
N CYS A 442 -36.27 -17.18 0.58
CA CYS A 442 -35.26 -16.16 0.85
C CYS A 442 -34.30 -15.91 -0.34
N VAL A 443 -34.43 -16.62 -1.45
CA VAL A 443 -33.44 -16.56 -2.53
C VAL A 443 -34.13 -16.36 -3.87
N ARG A 444 -33.79 -15.24 -4.55
CA ARG A 444 -33.95 -15.15 -6.00
C ARG A 444 -32.72 -15.80 -6.66
N PRO A 445 -32.89 -16.75 -7.57
CA PRO A 445 -31.77 -17.32 -8.31
C PRO A 445 -31.14 -16.22 -9.19
N ILE A 446 -29.90 -15.89 -8.89
CA ILE A 446 -29.04 -15.15 -9.81
C ILE A 446 -28.55 -16.18 -10.83
N THR A 447 -28.70 -15.93 -12.11
CA THR A 447 -28.32 -16.88 -13.15
C THR A 447 -26.81 -17.11 -13.18
N THR A 448 -26.40 -18.35 -13.47
CA THR A 448 -24.98 -18.79 -13.42
C THR A 448 -24.00 -17.97 -14.26
N GLY A 449 -24.45 -17.20 -15.24
CA GLY A 449 -23.62 -16.28 -16.02
C GLY A 449 -23.04 -15.11 -15.22
N HIS A 450 -23.69 -14.71 -14.15
CA HIS A 450 -23.29 -13.56 -13.32
C HIS A 450 -22.18 -13.90 -12.33
N LEU A 451 -22.07 -15.15 -11.92
CA LEU A 451 -21.00 -15.58 -11.03
C LEU A 451 -19.64 -15.72 -11.70
N ALA A 452 -19.61 -16.01 -12.99
CA ALA A 452 -18.35 -16.03 -13.74
C ALA A 452 -17.67 -14.66 -13.81
N ALA A 453 -18.46 -13.58 -13.73
CA ALA A 453 -17.95 -12.20 -13.62
C ALA A 453 -17.48 -11.83 -12.20
N LEU A 454 -17.91 -12.59 -11.19
CA LEU A 454 -17.58 -12.37 -9.78
C LEU A 454 -16.43 -13.28 -9.28
N ALA A 455 -16.07 -14.32 -10.00
CA ALA A 455 -14.98 -15.24 -9.71
C ALA A 455 -13.66 -14.76 -10.31
#